data_714617894943b117b30ddc56ab94874b
#
_entry.id   714617894943b117b30ddc56ab94874b
#
_cell.length_a   1.000
_cell.length_b   1.000
_cell.length_c   1.000
_cell.angle_alpha   90.00
_cell.angle_beta   90.00
_cell.angle_gamma   90.00
#
_symmetry.space_group_name_H-M   'P 1'
#
loop_
_entity.id
_entity.type
_entity.pdbx_description
1 polymer ?
#
loop_
_entity_poly.entity_id
_entity_poly.type
_entity_poly.pdbx_seq_one_letter_code
_entity_poly.pdbx_strand_id
1 'polypeptide(L)'
;IFLRTEKHPTVDQLKQQIDYTSLDSFYEKEENFEEVYGQIAQFIVQKGKEEDLVFAVPGHPRVAEKTVGIIEGLCKENNIELDIIPSMSFVDAMYNYLGVDPAEGFKLLDAFELEESYIDTSTNTIITQIYDPFIASNVKLKLMEHYDDEQEVCIVVGAGIKELESKTYVKLYELDRHQELFSYLTSLYVPRSEKKLYNTVHDL
;
A
#
# COMPACT_ATOMS: atom_id res chain seq x y z
N ILE A 1 -4.83 2.94 -23.80
CA ILE A 1 -4.18 2.78 -22.49
C ILE A 1 -5.01 3.50 -21.44
N PHE A 2 -5.33 2.83 -20.34
CA PHE A 2 -5.99 3.41 -19.18
C PHE A 2 -5.03 3.42 -17.99
N LEU A 3 -4.88 4.56 -17.33
CA LEU A 3 -4.14 4.68 -16.08
C LEU A 3 -5.10 4.65 -14.90
N ARG A 4 -4.82 3.82 -13.88
CA ARG A 4 -5.60 3.81 -12.64
C ARG A 4 -5.68 5.19 -12.03
N THR A 5 -4.55 5.92 -11.99
CA THR A 5 -4.45 7.30 -11.52
C THR A 5 -3.29 8.01 -12.22
N GLU A 6 -3.43 9.29 -12.46
CA GLU A 6 -2.32 10.16 -12.89
C GLU A 6 -1.68 10.93 -11.72
N LYS A 7 -2.22 10.77 -10.51
CA LYS A 7 -1.72 11.43 -9.29
C LYS A 7 -0.54 10.66 -8.67
N HIS A 8 0.37 10.17 -9.51
CA HIS A 8 1.58 9.48 -9.06
C HIS A 8 2.80 10.06 -9.77
N PRO A 9 3.93 10.32 -9.05
CA PRO A 9 5.10 10.99 -9.63
C PRO A 9 5.69 10.30 -10.86
N THR A 10 5.59 8.97 -10.97
CA THR A 10 6.08 8.23 -12.15
C THR A 10 5.30 8.56 -13.43
N VAL A 11 4.08 9.07 -13.33
CA VAL A 11 3.24 9.39 -14.50
C VAL A 11 3.76 10.63 -15.24
N ASP A 12 4.43 11.55 -14.55
CA ASP A 12 4.98 12.74 -15.20
C ASP A 12 5.97 12.43 -16.32
N GLN A 13 6.69 11.30 -16.23
CA GLN A 13 7.57 10.82 -17.28
C GLN A 13 6.80 10.20 -18.45
N LEU A 14 5.61 9.64 -18.21
CA LEU A 14 4.78 9.00 -19.23
C LEU A 14 3.98 10.01 -20.05
N LYS A 15 3.56 11.12 -19.46
CA LYS A 15 2.71 12.16 -20.11
C LYS A 15 3.24 12.64 -21.46
N GLN A 16 4.56 12.60 -21.66
CA GLN A 16 5.20 13.04 -22.88
C GLN A 16 5.45 11.93 -23.91
N GLN A 17 5.21 10.67 -23.54
CA GLN A 17 5.60 9.51 -24.32
C GLN A 17 4.41 8.70 -24.85
N ILE A 18 3.28 8.74 -24.17
CA ILE A 18 2.11 7.93 -24.50
C ILE A 18 0.80 8.71 -24.30
N ASP A 19 -0.16 8.43 -25.15
CA ASP A 19 -1.55 8.88 -24.95
C ASP A 19 -2.28 7.90 -24.03
N TYR A 20 -2.98 8.41 -23.02
CA TYR A 20 -3.72 7.61 -22.07
C TYR A 20 -5.01 8.30 -21.62
N THR A 21 -5.88 7.53 -21.00
CA THR A 21 -7.06 8.02 -20.28
C THR A 21 -6.88 7.75 -18.79
N SER A 22 -6.94 8.80 -17.95
CA SER A 22 -6.95 8.65 -16.49
C SER A 22 -8.31 8.19 -15.99
N LEU A 23 -8.30 7.31 -14.98
CA LEU A 23 -9.51 6.86 -14.29
C LEU A 23 -9.73 7.58 -12.95
N ASP A 24 -9.04 8.68 -12.70
CA ASP A 24 -9.20 9.48 -11.47
C ASP A 24 -10.64 9.98 -11.28
N SER A 25 -11.40 10.17 -12.36
CA SER A 25 -12.82 10.58 -12.28
C SER A 25 -13.72 9.60 -11.55
N PHE A 26 -13.34 8.34 -11.39
CA PHE A 26 -14.06 7.37 -10.57
C PHE A 26 -13.91 7.67 -9.08
N TYR A 27 -12.73 8.12 -8.68
CA TYR A 27 -12.44 8.50 -7.28
C TYR A 27 -13.12 9.79 -6.83
N GLU A 28 -13.50 10.65 -7.76
CA GLU A 28 -14.17 11.93 -7.46
C GLU A 28 -15.67 11.77 -7.18
N LYS A 29 -16.25 10.63 -7.53
CA LYS A 29 -17.70 10.39 -7.48
C LYS A 29 -18.16 9.56 -6.28
N GLU A 30 -17.25 8.83 -5.68
CA GLU A 30 -17.57 7.85 -4.65
C GLU A 30 -16.73 8.09 -3.40
N GLU A 31 -17.37 7.96 -2.23
CA GLU A 31 -16.68 8.05 -0.93
C GLU A 31 -16.09 6.69 -0.49
N ASN A 32 -16.56 5.58 -1.09
CA ASN A 32 -16.14 4.23 -0.75
C ASN A 32 -15.15 3.69 -1.79
N PHE A 33 -13.91 3.49 -1.38
CA PHE A 33 -12.85 2.97 -2.25
C PHE A 33 -13.13 1.58 -2.83
N GLU A 34 -13.82 0.70 -2.11
CA GLU A 34 -14.13 -0.63 -2.63
C GLU A 34 -15.12 -0.57 -3.81
N GLU A 35 -16.09 0.35 -3.73
CA GLU A 35 -17.01 0.61 -4.83
C GLU A 35 -16.27 1.17 -6.05
N VAL A 36 -15.32 2.10 -5.83
CA VAL A 36 -14.46 2.65 -6.88
C VAL A 36 -13.68 1.54 -7.59
N TYR A 37 -13.03 0.66 -6.83
CA TYR A 37 -12.27 -0.44 -7.43
C TYR A 37 -13.15 -1.38 -8.24
N GLY A 38 -14.35 -1.69 -7.76
CA GLY A 38 -15.34 -2.49 -8.47
C GLY A 38 -15.79 -1.83 -9.77
N GLN A 39 -16.08 -0.53 -9.75
CA GLN A 39 -16.53 0.23 -10.94
C GLN A 39 -15.41 0.32 -11.99
N ILE A 40 -14.17 0.62 -11.58
CA ILE A 40 -13.02 0.64 -12.49
C ILE A 40 -12.84 -0.74 -13.12
N ALA A 41 -12.88 -1.82 -12.32
CA ALA A 41 -12.72 -3.17 -12.83
C ALA A 41 -13.80 -3.54 -13.86
N GLN A 42 -15.06 -3.23 -13.58
CA GLN A 42 -16.16 -3.46 -14.51
C GLN A 42 -15.98 -2.66 -15.81
N PHE A 43 -15.57 -1.38 -15.71
CA PHE A 43 -15.31 -0.54 -16.86
C PHE A 43 -14.19 -1.12 -17.74
N ILE A 44 -13.06 -1.51 -17.16
CA ILE A 44 -11.91 -2.09 -17.88
C ILE A 44 -12.31 -3.40 -18.57
N VAL A 45 -13.00 -4.29 -17.85
CA VAL A 45 -13.44 -5.57 -18.42
C VAL A 45 -14.46 -5.37 -19.53
N GLN A 46 -15.40 -4.42 -19.40
CA GLN A 46 -16.33 -4.11 -20.46
C GLN A 46 -15.62 -3.59 -21.72
N LYS A 47 -14.64 -2.72 -21.56
CA LYS A 47 -13.79 -2.25 -22.67
C LYS A 47 -12.97 -3.37 -23.29
N GLY A 48 -12.42 -4.28 -22.50
CA GLY A 48 -11.67 -5.44 -22.96
C GLY A 48 -12.49 -6.45 -23.78
N LYS A 49 -13.84 -6.39 -23.72
CA LYS A 49 -14.72 -7.16 -24.62
C LYS A 49 -14.77 -6.57 -26.04
N GLU A 50 -14.46 -5.31 -26.17
CA GLU A 50 -14.60 -4.55 -27.42
C GLU A 50 -13.26 -4.42 -28.15
N GLU A 51 -12.14 -4.31 -27.40
CA GLU A 51 -10.81 -4.05 -27.95
C GLU A 51 -9.70 -4.52 -27.01
N ASP A 52 -8.51 -4.76 -27.56
CA ASP A 52 -7.31 -4.97 -26.76
C ASP A 52 -6.92 -3.67 -26.07
N LEU A 53 -6.69 -3.73 -24.76
CA LEU A 53 -6.33 -2.56 -23.98
C LEU A 53 -5.21 -2.84 -22.97
N VAL A 54 -4.61 -1.78 -22.46
CA VAL A 54 -3.67 -1.82 -21.35
C VAL A 54 -4.26 -1.05 -20.17
N PHE A 55 -4.38 -1.70 -19.03
CA PHE A 55 -4.65 -1.05 -17.74
C PHE A 55 -3.36 -0.94 -16.94
N ALA A 56 -2.87 0.27 -16.76
CA ALA A 56 -1.61 0.54 -16.07
C ALA A 56 -1.85 1.05 -14.65
N VAL A 57 -1.10 0.49 -13.71
CA VAL A 57 -1.12 0.85 -12.28
C VAL A 57 0.26 1.27 -11.81
N PRO A 58 0.39 2.15 -10.80
CA PRO A 58 1.68 2.46 -10.22
C PRO A 58 2.29 1.23 -9.52
N GLY A 59 3.54 0.94 -9.80
CA GLY A 59 4.27 -0.17 -9.17
C GLY A 59 3.89 -1.55 -9.70
N HIS A 60 3.94 -2.55 -8.84
CA HIS A 60 3.67 -3.95 -9.20
C HIS A 60 2.18 -4.27 -9.13
N PRO A 61 1.55 -4.81 -10.19
CA PRO A 61 0.09 -5.00 -10.27
C PRO A 61 -0.48 -6.00 -9.24
N ARG A 62 0.37 -6.76 -8.57
CA ARG A 62 -0.07 -7.72 -7.53
C ARG A 62 0.27 -7.28 -6.11
N VAL A 63 0.84 -6.09 -5.93
CA VAL A 63 1.26 -5.61 -4.61
C VAL A 63 0.40 -4.43 -4.19
N ALA A 64 -0.48 -4.66 -3.21
CA ALA A 64 -1.41 -3.67 -2.68
C ALA A 64 -2.29 -3.00 -3.77
N GLU A 65 -2.71 -3.77 -4.78
CA GLU A 65 -3.54 -3.31 -5.91
C GLU A 65 -4.82 -4.16 -6.03
N LYS A 66 -5.84 -3.78 -5.27
CA LYS A 66 -7.12 -4.50 -5.20
C LYS A 66 -7.84 -4.56 -6.54
N THR A 67 -7.79 -3.49 -7.34
CA THR A 67 -8.47 -3.41 -8.64
C THR A 67 -8.05 -4.50 -9.59
N VAL A 68 -6.76 -4.83 -9.63
CA VAL A 68 -6.22 -5.89 -10.52
C VAL A 68 -6.77 -7.27 -10.14
N GLY A 69 -6.91 -7.55 -8.84
CA GLY A 69 -7.51 -8.81 -8.38
C GLY A 69 -8.98 -8.95 -8.82
N ILE A 70 -9.74 -7.86 -8.76
CA ILE A 70 -11.15 -7.83 -9.21
C ILE A 70 -11.21 -8.03 -10.73
N ILE A 71 -10.36 -7.34 -11.50
CA ILE A 71 -10.27 -7.50 -12.97
C ILE A 71 -9.96 -8.96 -13.31
N GLU A 72 -9.01 -9.59 -12.66
CA GLU A 72 -8.66 -11.00 -12.90
C GLU A 72 -9.85 -11.94 -12.68
N GLY A 73 -10.62 -11.73 -11.61
CA GLY A 73 -11.85 -12.49 -11.35
C GLY A 73 -12.88 -12.31 -12.49
N LEU A 74 -13.17 -11.05 -12.83
CA LEU A 74 -14.13 -10.73 -13.89
C LEU A 74 -13.70 -11.22 -15.29
N CYS A 75 -12.40 -11.17 -15.59
CA CYS A 75 -11.87 -11.71 -16.85
C CYS A 75 -12.10 -13.22 -16.95
N LYS A 76 -11.84 -13.97 -15.86
CA LYS A 76 -12.13 -15.42 -15.80
C LYS A 76 -13.61 -15.74 -16.02
N GLU A 77 -14.51 -14.99 -15.38
CA GLU A 77 -15.97 -15.17 -15.53
C GLU A 77 -16.46 -14.88 -16.94
N ASN A 78 -15.82 -13.94 -17.64
CA ASN A 78 -16.21 -13.50 -18.98
C ASN A 78 -15.40 -14.15 -20.11
N ASN A 79 -14.48 -15.07 -19.82
CA ASN A 79 -13.56 -15.71 -20.76
C ASN A 79 -12.71 -14.69 -21.57
N ILE A 80 -12.23 -13.65 -20.90
CA ILE A 80 -11.32 -12.66 -21.47
C ILE A 80 -9.89 -13.05 -21.10
N GLU A 81 -9.01 -13.06 -22.08
CA GLU A 81 -7.57 -13.29 -21.86
C GLU A 81 -6.98 -12.08 -21.14
N LEU A 82 -6.23 -12.34 -20.07
CA LEU A 82 -5.56 -11.31 -19.25
C LEU A 82 -4.11 -11.70 -19.07
N ASP A 83 -3.21 -10.83 -19.50
CA ASP A 83 -1.78 -10.90 -19.19
C ASP A 83 -1.40 -9.86 -18.14
N ILE A 84 -0.74 -10.28 -17.07
CA ILE A 84 -0.30 -9.40 -15.98
C ILE A 84 1.22 -9.27 -16.04
N ILE A 85 1.68 -8.11 -16.48
CA ILE A 85 3.09 -7.80 -16.65
C ILE A 85 3.66 -7.34 -15.30
N PRO A 86 4.62 -8.06 -14.70
CA PRO A 86 5.21 -7.70 -13.43
C PRO A 86 6.09 -6.45 -13.54
N SER A 87 6.21 -5.71 -12.46
CA SER A 87 7.06 -4.54 -12.32
C SER A 87 7.66 -4.50 -10.91
N MET A 88 8.54 -3.54 -10.65
CA MET A 88 9.07 -3.29 -9.32
C MET A 88 7.99 -2.65 -8.43
N SER A 89 7.88 -3.13 -7.18
CA SER A 89 6.94 -2.58 -6.21
C SER A 89 7.59 -1.51 -5.33
N PHE A 90 6.76 -0.72 -4.64
CA PHE A 90 7.27 0.18 -3.59
C PHE A 90 7.95 -0.59 -2.45
N VAL A 91 7.60 -1.86 -2.25
CA VAL A 91 8.21 -2.73 -1.23
C VAL A 91 9.68 -2.99 -1.54
N ASP A 92 10.03 -3.21 -2.81
CA ASP A 92 11.43 -3.36 -3.25
C ASP A 92 12.22 -2.07 -2.99
N ALA A 93 11.61 -0.92 -3.29
CA ALA A 93 12.20 0.38 -3.01
C ALA A 93 12.39 0.62 -1.49
N MET A 94 11.42 0.23 -0.67
CA MET A 94 11.53 0.35 0.79
C MET A 94 12.67 -0.50 1.34
N TYR A 95 12.83 -1.74 0.92
CA TYR A 95 13.95 -2.58 1.37
C TYR A 95 15.30 -1.96 1.06
N ASN A 96 15.46 -1.48 -0.17
CA ASN A 96 16.69 -0.81 -0.57
C ASN A 96 16.93 0.46 0.27
N TYR A 97 15.91 1.27 0.48
CA TYR A 97 16.03 2.54 1.20
C TYR A 97 16.27 2.35 2.71
N LEU A 98 15.62 1.36 3.31
CA LEU A 98 15.79 1.00 4.72
C LEU A 98 17.08 0.21 4.98
N GLY A 99 17.62 -0.48 3.98
CA GLY A 99 18.76 -1.39 4.12
C GLY A 99 18.39 -2.69 4.85
N VAL A 100 17.18 -3.20 4.60
CA VAL A 100 16.65 -4.42 5.23
C VAL A 100 16.56 -5.54 4.20
N ASP A 101 17.00 -6.75 4.59
CA ASP A 101 16.86 -7.94 3.77
C ASP A 101 15.49 -8.61 4.01
N PRO A 102 14.60 -8.71 3.00
CA PRO A 102 13.32 -9.38 3.15
C PRO A 102 13.44 -10.88 3.50
N ALA A 103 14.59 -11.51 3.26
CA ALA A 103 14.85 -12.89 3.65
C ALA A 103 14.88 -13.11 5.18
N GLU A 104 15.04 -12.05 5.96
CA GLU A 104 14.90 -12.09 7.43
C GLU A 104 13.44 -12.26 7.89
N GLY A 105 12.50 -12.27 6.97
CA GLY A 105 11.06 -12.35 7.22
C GLY A 105 10.42 -10.97 7.32
N PHE A 106 9.27 -10.82 6.68
CA PHE A 106 8.46 -9.61 6.79
C PHE A 106 6.98 -9.90 6.55
N LYS A 107 6.14 -8.94 6.98
CA LYS A 107 4.72 -8.84 6.65
C LYS A 107 4.45 -7.55 5.91
N LEU A 108 3.54 -7.61 4.94
CA LEU A 108 2.92 -6.46 4.30
C LEU A 108 1.46 -6.41 4.72
N LEU A 109 1.05 -5.35 5.38
CA LEU A 109 -0.30 -5.16 5.90
C LEU A 109 -0.91 -3.87 5.33
N ASP A 110 -2.23 -3.85 5.20
CA ASP A 110 -3.01 -2.67 4.85
C ASP A 110 -3.55 -2.04 6.15
N ALA A 111 -3.42 -0.71 6.29
CA ALA A 111 -3.89 0.01 7.47
C ALA A 111 -5.40 -0.16 7.71
N PHE A 112 -6.20 -0.31 6.64
CA PHE A 112 -7.65 -0.52 6.73
C PHE A 112 -8.06 -1.94 7.12
N GLU A 113 -7.18 -2.91 6.93
CA GLU A 113 -7.41 -4.34 7.25
C GLU A 113 -6.65 -4.76 8.52
N LEU A 114 -6.08 -3.81 9.25
CA LEU A 114 -5.18 -4.10 10.37
C LEU A 114 -5.92 -4.76 11.55
N GLU A 115 -7.19 -4.45 11.77
CA GLU A 115 -8.01 -5.07 12.82
C GLU A 115 -8.22 -6.58 12.61
N GLU A 116 -8.31 -7.02 11.36
CA GLU A 116 -8.48 -8.42 10.97
C GLU A 116 -7.14 -9.14 10.78
N SER A 117 -6.04 -8.39 10.81
CA SER A 117 -4.71 -8.89 10.53
C SER A 117 -4.05 -9.46 11.78
N TYR A 118 -3.35 -10.59 11.63
CA TYR A 118 -2.48 -11.10 12.67
C TYR A 118 -1.17 -10.31 12.71
N ILE A 119 -0.93 -9.58 13.80
CA ILE A 119 0.31 -8.85 14.05
C ILE A 119 1.31 -9.79 14.73
N ASP A 120 2.45 -10.00 14.07
CA ASP A 120 3.54 -10.85 14.55
C ASP A 120 4.77 -10.00 14.84
N THR A 121 5.04 -9.79 16.11
CA THR A 121 6.17 -8.96 16.56
C THR A 121 7.54 -9.56 16.28
N SER A 122 7.60 -10.84 15.91
CA SER A 122 8.86 -11.54 15.59
C SER A 122 9.38 -11.28 14.18
N THR A 123 8.56 -10.65 13.32
CA THR A 123 8.91 -10.30 11.95
C THR A 123 8.83 -8.79 11.71
N ASN A 124 9.61 -8.30 10.75
CA ASN A 124 9.47 -6.92 10.29
C ASN A 124 8.10 -6.74 9.62
N THR A 125 7.48 -5.58 9.79
CA THR A 125 6.18 -5.28 9.19
C THR A 125 6.23 -3.98 8.40
N ILE A 126 5.69 -3.99 7.18
CA ILE A 126 5.40 -2.80 6.39
C ILE A 126 3.89 -2.61 6.40
N ILE A 127 3.42 -1.43 6.80
CA ILE A 127 1.99 -1.06 6.78
C ILE A 127 1.80 0.04 5.74
N THR A 128 0.90 -0.21 4.79
CA THR A 128 0.57 0.71 3.70
C THR A 128 -0.69 1.51 4.01
N GLN A 129 -1.04 2.47 3.13
CA GLN A 129 -2.26 3.28 3.19
C GLN A 129 -2.34 4.22 4.41
N ILE A 130 -1.19 4.68 4.92
CA ILE A 130 -1.14 5.64 6.04
C ILE A 130 -1.04 7.05 5.47
N TYR A 131 -2.14 7.58 4.91
CA TYR A 131 -2.11 8.86 4.19
C TYR A 131 -2.66 10.04 4.97
N ASP A 132 -3.19 9.83 6.17
CA ASP A 132 -3.61 10.92 7.05
C ASP A 132 -3.36 10.62 8.54
N PRO A 133 -3.40 11.64 9.41
CA PRO A 133 -3.14 11.49 10.85
C PRO A 133 -4.15 10.62 11.59
N PHE A 134 -5.40 10.53 11.12
CA PHE A 134 -6.43 9.70 11.77
C PHE A 134 -6.13 8.22 11.55
N ILE A 135 -5.77 7.84 10.32
CA ILE A 135 -5.33 6.48 10.00
C ILE A 135 -4.08 6.15 10.82
N ALA A 136 -3.10 7.07 10.87
CA ALA A 136 -1.88 6.87 11.66
C ALA A 136 -2.17 6.65 13.16
N SER A 137 -3.16 7.37 13.71
CA SER A 137 -3.59 7.19 15.09
C SER A 137 -4.22 5.81 15.32
N ASN A 138 -5.07 5.33 14.41
CA ASN A 138 -5.66 3.99 14.50
C ASN A 138 -4.59 2.90 14.41
N VAL A 139 -3.66 3.03 13.46
CA VAL A 139 -2.52 2.12 13.31
C VAL A 139 -1.66 2.10 14.58
N LYS A 140 -1.35 3.28 15.15
CA LYS A 140 -0.62 3.40 16.41
C LYS A 140 -1.30 2.63 17.54
N LEU A 141 -2.60 2.89 17.78
CA LEU A 141 -3.36 2.25 18.84
C LEU A 141 -3.38 0.72 18.66
N LYS A 142 -3.55 0.25 17.45
CA LYS A 142 -3.54 -1.19 17.16
C LYS A 142 -2.17 -1.83 17.39
N LEU A 143 -1.10 -1.17 16.98
CA LEU A 143 0.26 -1.65 17.21
C LEU A 143 0.63 -1.67 18.70
N MET A 144 0.17 -0.69 19.50
CA MET A 144 0.41 -0.62 20.95
C MET A 144 -0.26 -1.77 21.73
N GLU A 145 -1.19 -2.52 21.15
CA GLU A 145 -1.69 -3.77 21.74
C GLU A 145 -0.65 -4.90 21.70
N HIS A 146 0.38 -4.80 20.84
CA HIS A 146 1.34 -5.86 20.56
C HIS A 146 2.80 -5.45 20.79
N TYR A 147 3.12 -4.17 20.67
CA TYR A 147 4.46 -3.61 20.83
C TYR A 147 4.52 -2.70 22.05
N ASP A 148 5.73 -2.54 22.60
CA ASP A 148 6.03 -1.51 23.62
C ASP A 148 5.82 -0.12 23.01
N ASP A 149 5.26 0.82 23.79
CA ASP A 149 5.03 2.20 23.37
C ASP A 149 6.32 2.89 22.90
N GLU A 150 7.46 2.53 23.49
CA GLU A 150 8.79 3.01 23.13
C GLU A 150 9.40 2.29 21.91
N GLN A 151 8.69 1.34 21.29
CA GLN A 151 9.14 0.69 20.05
C GLN A 151 9.48 1.76 19.02
N GLU A 152 10.70 1.71 18.47
CA GLU A 152 11.06 2.56 17.36
C GLU A 152 10.41 2.04 16.07
N VAL A 153 9.75 2.93 15.34
CA VAL A 153 9.14 2.68 14.04
C VAL A 153 9.65 3.71 13.04
N CYS A 154 9.53 3.45 11.75
CA CYS A 154 10.02 4.35 10.71
C CYS A 154 8.90 4.76 9.77
N ILE A 155 8.58 6.05 9.71
CA ILE A 155 7.71 6.65 8.70
C ILE A 155 8.54 6.80 7.43
N VAL A 156 8.13 6.15 6.35
CA VAL A 156 8.80 6.19 5.05
C VAL A 156 7.88 6.85 4.03
N VAL A 157 8.35 7.92 3.41
CA VAL A 157 7.61 8.67 2.39
C VAL A 157 8.32 8.51 1.05
N GLY A 158 7.58 8.19 0.00
CA GLY A 158 8.06 8.24 -1.38
C GLY A 158 9.24 7.35 -1.70
N ALA A 159 9.40 6.19 -1.04
CA ALA A 159 10.51 5.27 -1.28
C ALA A 159 10.70 4.96 -2.77
N GLY A 160 11.92 5.10 -3.27
CA GLY A 160 12.29 4.91 -4.68
C GLY A 160 12.08 6.16 -5.57
N ILE A 161 11.56 7.26 -5.03
CA ILE A 161 11.43 8.54 -5.74
C ILE A 161 12.45 9.50 -5.13
N LYS A 162 13.63 9.56 -5.73
CA LYS A 162 14.84 10.20 -5.17
C LYS A 162 14.62 11.62 -4.65
N GLU A 163 13.75 12.38 -5.29
CA GLU A 163 13.44 13.77 -4.93
C GLU A 163 12.43 13.89 -3.79
N LEU A 164 11.72 12.82 -3.46
CA LEU A 164 10.64 12.79 -2.47
C LEU A 164 10.91 11.85 -1.31
N GLU A 165 11.85 10.89 -1.49
CA GLU A 165 12.06 9.87 -0.48
C GLU A 165 12.63 10.44 0.83
N SER A 166 11.97 10.11 1.91
CA SER A 166 12.43 10.42 3.26
C SER A 166 12.09 9.30 4.22
N LYS A 167 12.88 9.19 5.29
CA LYS A 167 12.62 8.25 6.40
C LYS A 167 12.83 8.95 7.73
N THR A 168 11.85 8.81 8.64
CA THR A 168 11.87 9.42 9.96
C THR A 168 11.59 8.35 11.01
N TYR A 169 12.56 8.12 11.88
CA TYR A 169 12.40 7.20 13.01
C TYR A 169 11.76 7.93 14.18
N VAL A 170 10.70 7.33 14.72
CA VAL A 170 9.92 7.88 15.84
C VAL A 170 9.57 6.78 16.83
N LYS A 171 9.19 7.15 18.05
CA LYS A 171 8.59 6.21 18.98
C LYS A 171 7.13 5.93 18.58
N LEU A 172 6.68 4.69 18.80
CA LEU A 172 5.32 4.28 18.39
C LEU A 172 4.25 5.22 18.99
N TYR A 173 4.38 5.61 20.25
CA TYR A 173 3.43 6.52 20.90
C TYR A 173 3.38 7.93 20.29
N GLU A 174 4.38 8.33 19.49
CA GLU A 174 4.45 9.64 18.82
C GLU A 174 4.01 9.59 17.35
N LEU A 175 3.71 8.42 16.80
CA LEU A 175 3.50 8.21 15.38
C LEU A 175 2.56 9.25 14.76
N ASP A 176 1.40 9.50 15.34
CA ASP A 176 0.36 10.39 14.81
C ASP A 176 0.63 11.89 15.01
N ARG A 177 1.75 12.26 15.62
CA ARG A 177 2.16 13.66 15.82
C ARG A 177 2.86 14.26 14.60
N HIS A 178 3.31 13.42 13.67
CA HIS A 178 4.06 13.80 12.47
C HIS A 178 3.13 14.00 11.26
N GLN A 179 2.13 14.87 11.41
CA GLN A 179 1.04 15.05 10.45
C GLN A 179 1.52 15.42 9.04
N GLU A 180 2.62 16.17 8.95
CA GLU A 180 3.24 16.62 7.70
C GLU A 180 3.84 15.49 6.86
N LEU A 181 4.05 14.30 7.45
CA LEU A 181 4.64 13.15 6.77
C LEU A 181 3.60 12.22 6.14
N PHE A 182 2.30 12.40 6.46
CA PHE A 182 1.27 11.51 5.95
C PHE A 182 0.73 11.97 4.60
N SER A 183 0.88 11.10 3.62
CA SER A 183 0.41 11.28 2.24
C SER A 183 0.15 9.90 1.60
N TYR A 184 -0.44 9.89 0.42
CA TYR A 184 -0.64 8.65 -0.35
C TYR A 184 0.66 7.92 -0.74
N LEU A 185 1.84 8.52 -0.49
CA LEU A 185 3.16 7.90 -0.68
C LEU A 185 3.76 7.39 0.64
N THR A 186 3.02 7.43 1.75
CA THR A 186 3.53 7.08 3.07
C THR A 186 3.24 5.63 3.42
N SER A 187 4.26 4.98 3.93
CA SER A 187 4.20 3.66 4.55
C SER A 187 4.92 3.67 5.90
N LEU A 188 4.53 2.78 6.81
CA LEU A 188 5.19 2.60 8.08
C LEU A 188 6.02 1.31 8.05
N TYR A 189 7.25 1.38 8.48
CA TYR A 189 8.07 0.22 8.78
C TYR A 189 8.16 0.02 10.29
N VAL A 190 7.78 -1.17 10.73
CA VAL A 190 7.85 -1.60 12.13
C VAL A 190 8.89 -2.70 12.23
N PRO A 191 10.07 -2.44 12.81
CA PRO A 191 11.06 -3.47 13.03
C PRO A 191 10.53 -4.56 13.97
N ARG A 192 10.99 -5.79 13.77
CA ARG A 192 10.73 -6.88 14.72
C ARG A 192 11.15 -6.48 16.13
N SER A 193 10.39 -6.89 17.13
CA SER A 193 10.69 -6.67 18.52
C SER A 193 11.32 -7.92 19.13
N GLU A 194 12.47 -7.79 19.78
CA GLU A 194 13.08 -8.87 20.58
C GLU A 194 12.38 -9.05 21.93
N LYS A 195 11.63 -8.04 22.38
CA LYS A 195 10.83 -8.10 23.61
C LYS A 195 9.53 -8.83 23.34
N LYS A 196 9.41 -10.08 23.80
CA LYS A 196 8.09 -10.71 23.95
C LYS A 196 7.32 -9.90 25.00
N LEU A 197 6.21 -9.28 24.61
CA LEU A 197 5.22 -8.87 25.59
C LEU A 197 4.71 -10.17 26.23
N TYR A 198 5.19 -10.46 27.45
CA TYR A 198 4.61 -11.52 28.25
C TYR A 198 3.17 -11.11 28.55
N ASN A 199 2.22 -11.79 27.94
CA ASN A 199 0.83 -11.73 28.38
C ASN A 199 0.81 -12.29 29.82
N THR A 200 0.82 -11.41 30.79
CA THR A 200 0.79 -11.68 32.24
C THR A 200 -0.54 -12.28 32.72
N VAL A 201 -1.36 -12.86 31.82
CA VAL A 201 -2.69 -13.43 32.15
C VAL A 201 -2.66 -14.94 32.35
N HIS A 202 -1.55 -15.65 32.18
CA HIS A 202 -1.51 -17.11 32.32
C HIS A 202 -0.66 -17.64 33.49
N ASP A 203 -0.17 -16.78 34.39
CA ASP A 203 0.57 -17.20 35.59
C ASP A 203 -0.15 -16.82 36.90
N LEU A 204 -1.47 -17.08 36.97
CA LEU A 204 -2.25 -17.08 38.21
C LEU A 204 -2.98 -18.41 38.38
#